data_81c78c2e86b851fd0b81aa217ccfc894
#
_entry.id   81c78c2e86b851fd0b81aa217ccfc894
#
_cell.length_a   1.000
_cell.length_b   1.000
_cell.length_c   1.000
_cell.angle_alpha   90.00
_cell.angle_beta   90.00
_cell.angle_gamma   90.00
#
_symmetry.space_group_name_H-M   'P 1'
#
loop_
_entity.id
_entity.type
_entity.pdbx_description
1 polymer ?
#
loop_
_entity_poly.entity_id
_entity_poly.type
_entity_poly.pdbx_seq_one_letter_code
_entity_poly.pdbx_strand_id
1 'polypeptide(L)'
;MHQEVVWENQTVVIANGKILKVGPSTDTLVRESAKIIDGSGKYLIPGLHEMHYHWRNKEGGIARDFKLLLANGVTTVRNMAEYDWQDHVAVRDSINNGQLIGPNYYTAGPYLQSGDLKTSADLERVIQQHHKKGYDFIKIADNLPKDIYLEVLQKAAEYNIPVMGHAQRELDLEFSLRMKSIEHVEEFVYVFDDEQRTDDLFLTNAVEQIKNSGIVIAPTLVVFDMIVKSLDDKSFSKLSKKSSAIYMLSGDYDYWSSDENPYRKNLKGKVINGKDALLLLQGYFDWMKKFTKMLAEADVPMMTGSDTFGFVVPGFSLHEEFQFLQEAGLSPYEILHASTVVPARYLGSIAMEGTISEGKNANMVLLNKNPLKDIKNTKAIEGVLLKGEWLDRNQLNELLKVVKSFNQ
;
A
#
# COMPACT_ATOMS: atom_id res chain seq x y z
N MET A 1 4.68 -10.98 14.69
CA MET A 1 4.04 -9.65 14.60
C MET A 1 2.78 -9.50 15.45
N HIS A 2 2.45 -10.44 16.33
CA HIS A 2 1.39 -10.25 17.35
C HIS A 2 1.85 -9.43 18.55
N GLN A 3 3.17 -9.34 18.76
CA GLN A 3 3.80 -8.67 19.89
C GLN A 3 5.12 -8.04 19.41
N GLU A 4 5.53 -6.96 20.07
CA GLU A 4 6.84 -6.32 19.85
C GLU A 4 7.96 -7.11 20.52
N VAL A 5 8.20 -8.33 20.03
CA VAL A 5 9.21 -9.25 20.58
C VAL A 5 10.04 -9.87 19.46
N VAL A 6 11.34 -9.95 19.67
CA VAL A 6 12.24 -10.76 18.85
C VAL A 6 12.42 -12.12 19.50
N TRP A 7 12.00 -13.18 18.84
CA TRP A 7 12.29 -14.54 19.25
C TRP A 7 13.66 -14.94 18.68
N GLU A 8 14.62 -15.11 19.57
CA GLU A 8 15.99 -15.40 19.18
C GLU A 8 16.19 -16.89 18.91
N ASN A 9 17.16 -17.20 18.04
CA ASN A 9 17.63 -18.57 17.76
C ASN A 9 16.50 -19.53 17.36
N GLN A 10 15.61 -19.06 16.45
CA GLN A 10 14.49 -19.86 15.95
C GLN A 10 14.82 -20.53 14.63
N THR A 11 14.29 -21.74 14.44
CA THR A 11 14.23 -22.43 13.15
C THR A 11 12.81 -22.43 12.63
N VAL A 12 12.63 -22.10 11.35
CA VAL A 12 11.36 -22.18 10.64
C VAL A 12 11.45 -23.29 9.59
N VAL A 13 10.63 -24.32 9.73
CA VAL A 13 10.56 -25.44 8.77
C VAL A 13 9.43 -25.20 7.80
N ILE A 14 9.71 -25.33 6.51
CA ILE A 14 8.78 -25.06 5.42
C ILE A 14 8.64 -26.29 4.53
N ALA A 15 7.44 -26.62 4.13
CA ALA A 15 7.16 -27.59 3.07
C ALA A 15 5.86 -27.26 2.35
N ASN A 16 5.81 -27.53 1.06
CA ASN A 16 4.62 -27.33 0.22
C ASN A 16 4.04 -25.91 0.34
N GLY A 17 4.90 -24.89 0.39
CA GLY A 17 4.49 -23.50 0.53
C GLY A 17 3.95 -23.08 1.90
N LYS A 18 4.01 -23.95 2.90
CA LYS A 18 3.49 -23.72 4.25
C LYS A 18 4.57 -23.77 5.32
N ILE A 19 4.38 -23.03 6.38
CA ILE A 19 5.18 -23.10 7.60
C ILE A 19 4.70 -24.33 8.38
N LEU A 20 5.56 -25.34 8.50
CA LEU A 20 5.25 -26.58 9.24
C LEU A 20 5.56 -26.45 10.72
N LYS A 21 6.65 -25.77 11.05
CA LYS A 21 7.08 -25.62 12.44
C LYS A 21 7.88 -24.32 12.63
N VAL A 22 7.68 -23.72 13.78
CA VAL A 22 8.50 -22.61 14.31
C VAL A 22 8.89 -22.98 15.73
N GLY A 23 10.20 -22.93 16.03
CA GLY A 23 10.66 -23.25 17.38
C GLY A 23 12.16 -23.01 17.56
N PRO A 24 12.65 -23.18 18.81
CA PRO A 24 14.08 -23.07 19.11
C PRO A 24 14.90 -23.98 18.22
N SER A 25 16.03 -23.48 17.74
CA SER A 25 16.92 -24.24 16.83
C SER A 25 17.50 -25.51 17.49
N THR A 26 17.60 -25.53 18.81
CA THR A 26 18.02 -26.71 19.59
C THR A 26 17.02 -27.85 19.55
N ASP A 27 15.72 -27.55 19.40
CA ASP A 27 14.61 -28.49 19.57
C ASP A 27 13.90 -28.79 18.26
N THR A 28 14.25 -28.09 17.19
CA THR A 28 13.59 -28.22 15.89
C THR A 28 14.34 -29.19 14.99
N LEU A 29 13.78 -30.39 14.82
CA LEU A 29 14.33 -31.39 13.92
C LEU A 29 14.10 -31.00 12.47
N VAL A 30 15.17 -31.04 11.69
CA VAL A 30 15.18 -30.76 10.25
C VAL A 30 15.59 -32.03 9.52
N ARG A 31 14.90 -32.38 8.43
CA ARG A 31 15.24 -33.56 7.61
C ARG A 31 16.61 -33.34 6.92
N GLU A 32 17.43 -34.37 6.82
CA GLU A 32 18.74 -34.31 6.15
C GLU A 32 18.63 -33.81 4.68
N SER A 33 17.53 -34.11 4.00
CA SER A 33 17.28 -33.68 2.63
C SER A 33 16.79 -32.22 2.50
N ALA A 34 16.63 -31.50 3.59
CA ALA A 34 16.13 -30.13 3.54
C ALA A 34 17.20 -29.16 3.03
N LYS A 35 16.79 -28.21 2.19
CA LYS A 35 17.62 -27.05 1.86
C LYS A 35 17.72 -26.15 3.08
N ILE A 36 18.92 -25.91 3.57
CA ILE A 36 19.18 -25.02 4.70
C ILE A 36 19.47 -23.61 4.19
N ILE A 37 18.79 -22.62 4.77
CA ILE A 37 19.08 -21.20 4.59
C ILE A 37 19.62 -20.68 5.91
N ASP A 38 20.87 -20.21 5.92
CA ASP A 38 21.49 -19.67 7.12
C ASP A 38 20.93 -18.29 7.46
N GLY A 39 20.17 -18.25 8.56
CA GLY A 39 19.57 -17.06 9.15
C GLY A 39 20.38 -16.50 10.35
N SER A 40 21.56 -17.01 10.64
CA SER A 40 22.37 -16.58 11.79
C SER A 40 22.63 -15.08 11.75
N GLY A 41 22.29 -14.38 12.84
CA GLY A 41 22.42 -12.92 12.94
C GLY A 41 21.45 -12.11 12.08
N LYS A 42 20.45 -12.76 11.45
CA LYS A 42 19.46 -12.14 10.57
C LYS A 42 18.08 -12.12 11.24
N TYR A 43 17.14 -11.42 10.62
CA TYR A 43 15.79 -11.18 11.16
C TYR A 43 14.75 -11.61 10.14
N LEU A 44 13.89 -12.52 10.51
CA LEU A 44 12.81 -13.01 9.67
C LEU A 44 11.50 -12.30 10.05
N ILE A 45 10.85 -11.69 9.06
CA ILE A 45 9.55 -11.05 9.20
C ILE A 45 8.53 -11.64 8.21
N PRO A 46 7.21 -11.50 8.43
CA PRO A 46 6.22 -11.81 7.39
C PRO A 46 6.47 -10.98 6.15
N GLY A 47 6.03 -11.47 4.99
CA GLY A 47 6.07 -10.70 3.76
C GLY A 47 5.26 -9.42 3.86
N LEU A 48 5.74 -8.36 3.25
CA LEU A 48 5.13 -7.03 3.29
C LEU A 48 3.92 -6.95 2.36
N HIS A 49 2.95 -6.11 2.75
CA HIS A 49 1.74 -5.84 1.97
C HIS A 49 1.76 -4.41 1.44
N GLU A 50 1.59 -4.26 0.14
CA GLU A 50 1.35 -2.98 -0.55
C GLU A 50 -0.14 -2.84 -0.82
N MET A 51 -0.82 -2.01 -0.01
CA MET A 51 -2.28 -1.92 0.00
C MET A 51 -2.84 -0.79 -0.87
N HIS A 52 -1.97 -0.04 -1.56
CA HIS A 52 -2.38 0.97 -2.51
C HIS A 52 -1.46 0.98 -3.74
N TYR A 53 -1.65 0.02 -4.61
CA TYR A 53 -0.87 -0.16 -5.83
C TYR A 53 -1.70 0.17 -7.06
N HIS A 54 -1.05 0.77 -8.06
CA HIS A 54 -1.57 0.96 -9.40
C HIS A 54 -0.59 0.46 -10.45
N TRP A 55 -1.06 -0.38 -11.36
CA TRP A 55 -0.33 -0.64 -12.59
C TRP A 55 -0.71 0.41 -13.63
N ARG A 56 0.15 1.41 -13.81
CA ARG A 56 -0.15 2.56 -14.68
C ARG A 56 0.49 2.46 -16.04
N ASN A 57 1.39 1.51 -16.26
CA ASN A 57 2.20 1.47 -17.46
C ASN A 57 2.02 0.16 -18.22
N LYS A 58 1.53 0.25 -19.45
CA LYS A 58 1.33 -0.91 -20.32
C LYS A 58 2.65 -1.50 -20.79
N GLU A 59 3.67 -0.66 -20.98
CA GLU A 59 4.98 -1.08 -21.45
C GLU A 59 5.70 -1.91 -20.38
N GLY A 60 6.32 -3.00 -20.81
CA GLY A 60 6.96 -3.97 -19.89
C GLY A 60 6.00 -4.87 -19.12
N GLY A 61 4.69 -4.60 -19.16
CA GLY A 61 3.66 -5.41 -18.50
C GLY A 61 3.75 -5.40 -16.96
N ILE A 62 2.74 -5.94 -16.30
CA ILE A 62 2.67 -6.01 -14.83
C ILE A 62 3.77 -6.87 -14.21
N ALA A 63 4.29 -7.86 -14.95
CA ALA A 63 5.39 -8.71 -14.50
C ALA A 63 6.67 -7.93 -14.18
N ARG A 64 6.86 -6.76 -14.79
CA ARG A 64 7.92 -5.83 -14.48
C ARG A 64 7.78 -5.28 -13.06
N ASP A 65 6.60 -4.78 -12.73
CA ASP A 65 6.33 -4.23 -11.39
C ASP A 65 6.39 -5.32 -10.31
N PHE A 66 5.94 -6.55 -10.62
CA PHE A 66 6.07 -7.68 -9.69
C PHE A 66 7.51 -7.99 -9.34
N LYS A 67 8.45 -7.86 -10.29
CA LYS A 67 9.89 -8.01 -9.99
C LYS A 67 10.38 -6.95 -9.01
N LEU A 68 9.93 -5.70 -9.15
CA LEU A 68 10.26 -4.61 -8.22
C LEU A 68 9.68 -4.87 -6.83
N LEU A 69 8.41 -5.24 -6.77
CA LEU A 69 7.70 -5.55 -5.53
C LEU A 69 8.39 -6.70 -4.77
N LEU A 70 8.65 -7.83 -5.44
CA LEU A 70 9.31 -8.98 -4.83
C LEU A 70 10.75 -8.66 -4.38
N ALA A 71 11.51 -7.92 -5.18
CA ALA A 71 12.87 -7.51 -4.83
C ALA A 71 12.92 -6.60 -3.59
N ASN A 72 11.81 -5.98 -3.24
CA ASN A 72 11.62 -5.14 -2.06
C ASN A 72 10.79 -5.82 -0.94
N GLY A 73 10.60 -7.14 -1.00
CA GLY A 73 9.96 -7.92 0.08
C GLY A 73 8.43 -7.86 0.10
N VAL A 74 7.79 -7.28 -0.91
CA VAL A 74 6.34 -7.22 -1.01
C VAL A 74 5.82 -8.54 -1.58
N THR A 75 5.02 -9.25 -0.79
CA THR A 75 4.45 -10.56 -1.14
C THR A 75 2.93 -10.55 -1.30
N THR A 76 2.28 -9.45 -0.99
CA THR A 76 0.85 -9.25 -1.18
C THR A 76 0.58 -7.83 -1.65
N VAL A 77 -0.31 -7.68 -2.63
CA VAL A 77 -0.64 -6.41 -3.28
C VAL A 77 -2.16 -6.26 -3.40
N ARG A 78 -2.67 -5.05 -3.14
CA ARG A 78 -4.03 -4.65 -3.49
C ARG A 78 -3.96 -3.59 -4.59
N ASN A 79 -4.39 -3.96 -5.79
CA ASN A 79 -4.54 -3.03 -6.91
C ASN A 79 -5.82 -2.21 -6.75
N MET A 80 -5.70 -0.89 -6.98
CA MET A 80 -6.75 0.06 -6.62
C MET A 80 -7.65 0.47 -7.78
N ALA A 81 -7.31 0.10 -9.02
CA ALA A 81 -8.15 0.40 -10.19
C ALA A 81 -7.82 -0.49 -11.38
N GLU A 82 -8.81 -0.68 -12.24
CA GLU A 82 -8.65 -1.28 -13.56
C GLU A 82 -8.94 -0.24 -14.64
N TYR A 83 -8.00 -0.04 -15.57
CA TYR A 83 -8.17 0.79 -16.76
C TYR A 83 -8.59 -0.08 -17.95
N ASP A 84 -9.22 0.50 -18.98
CA ASP A 84 -9.81 -0.21 -20.13
C ASP A 84 -8.90 -1.22 -20.83
N TRP A 85 -7.58 -1.03 -20.76
CA TRP A 85 -6.58 -1.91 -21.39
C TRP A 85 -6.06 -3.02 -20.46
N GLN A 86 -6.60 -3.14 -19.25
CA GLN A 86 -6.18 -4.08 -18.21
C GLN A 86 -7.23 -5.17 -17.98
N ASP A 87 -6.80 -6.30 -17.44
CA ASP A 87 -7.64 -7.33 -16.84
C ASP A 87 -6.96 -7.88 -15.59
N HIS A 88 -7.22 -7.23 -14.44
CA HIS A 88 -6.57 -7.58 -13.19
C HIS A 88 -7.11 -8.89 -12.58
N VAL A 89 -8.32 -9.32 -12.95
CA VAL A 89 -8.83 -10.63 -12.56
C VAL A 89 -8.04 -11.72 -13.29
N ALA A 90 -7.77 -11.56 -14.60
CA ALA A 90 -6.91 -12.48 -15.32
C ALA A 90 -5.48 -12.51 -14.79
N VAL A 91 -4.94 -11.36 -14.34
CA VAL A 91 -3.64 -11.30 -13.67
C VAL A 91 -3.65 -12.12 -12.38
N ARG A 92 -4.64 -11.92 -11.50
CA ARG A 92 -4.82 -12.69 -10.27
C ARG A 92 -4.91 -14.21 -10.55
N ASP A 93 -5.71 -14.59 -11.53
CA ASP A 93 -5.89 -15.99 -11.89
C ASP A 93 -4.58 -16.60 -12.44
N SER A 94 -3.83 -15.86 -13.26
CA SER A 94 -2.51 -16.30 -13.75
C SER A 94 -1.50 -16.53 -12.63
N ILE A 95 -1.52 -15.68 -11.57
CA ILE A 95 -0.68 -15.87 -10.38
C ILE A 95 -1.14 -17.10 -9.58
N ASN A 96 -2.44 -17.29 -9.42
CA ASN A 96 -2.99 -18.42 -8.66
C ASN A 96 -2.74 -19.75 -9.34
N ASN A 97 -2.74 -19.77 -10.67
CA ASN A 97 -2.45 -20.95 -11.50
C ASN A 97 -0.95 -21.18 -11.74
N GLY A 98 -0.08 -20.33 -11.20
CA GLY A 98 1.38 -20.45 -11.35
C GLY A 98 1.93 -20.06 -12.73
N GLN A 99 1.10 -19.47 -13.60
CA GLN A 99 1.51 -19.00 -14.92
C GLN A 99 2.29 -17.69 -14.86
N LEU A 100 2.07 -16.91 -13.82
CA LEU A 100 2.75 -15.64 -13.56
C LEU A 100 3.32 -15.65 -12.15
N ILE A 101 4.63 -15.37 -12.01
CA ILE A 101 5.28 -15.19 -10.71
C ILE A 101 4.99 -13.79 -10.22
N GLY A 102 4.34 -13.69 -9.07
CA GLY A 102 3.97 -12.41 -8.46
C GLY A 102 3.47 -12.57 -7.03
N PRO A 103 3.27 -11.44 -6.34
CA PRO A 103 2.69 -11.41 -4.99
C PRO A 103 1.26 -11.96 -5.00
N ASN A 104 0.70 -12.30 -3.83
CA ASN A 104 -0.74 -12.49 -3.70
C ASN A 104 -1.43 -11.22 -4.19
N TYR A 105 -2.47 -11.38 -5.00
CA TYR A 105 -3.03 -10.25 -5.74
C TYR A 105 -4.52 -10.08 -5.47
N TYR A 106 -4.88 -8.89 -5.00
CA TYR A 106 -6.26 -8.46 -4.79
C TYR A 106 -6.53 -7.25 -5.68
N THR A 107 -7.74 -7.10 -6.18
CA THR A 107 -8.04 -6.03 -7.14
C THR A 107 -9.40 -5.41 -6.99
N ALA A 108 -9.43 -4.08 -7.15
CA ALA A 108 -10.65 -3.35 -7.47
C ALA A 108 -10.86 -3.32 -8.99
N GLY A 109 -12.10 -3.13 -9.39
CA GLY A 109 -12.46 -2.85 -10.78
C GLY A 109 -12.19 -1.41 -11.20
N PRO A 110 -12.80 -0.96 -12.29
CA PRO A 110 -12.84 0.46 -12.65
C PRO A 110 -13.33 1.32 -11.50
N TYR A 111 -12.83 2.56 -11.41
CA TYR A 111 -13.31 3.52 -10.40
C TYR A 111 -14.81 3.77 -10.53
N LEU A 112 -15.49 3.97 -9.40
CA LEU A 112 -16.80 4.62 -9.41
C LEU A 112 -16.59 6.14 -9.32
N GLN A 113 -17.12 6.83 -10.31
CA GLN A 113 -17.09 8.29 -10.42
C GLN A 113 -18.51 8.82 -10.63
N SER A 114 -18.76 10.06 -10.20
CA SER A 114 -20.06 10.72 -10.30
C SER A 114 -20.58 10.78 -11.75
N GLY A 115 -19.67 10.90 -12.73
CA GLY A 115 -20.03 10.93 -14.15
C GLY A 115 -20.63 9.64 -14.70
N ASP A 116 -20.34 8.49 -14.07
CA ASP A 116 -20.75 7.16 -14.54
C ASP A 116 -22.05 6.66 -13.89
N LEU A 117 -22.47 7.26 -12.78
CA LEU A 117 -23.57 6.84 -11.94
C LEU A 117 -24.71 7.88 -11.96
N LYS A 118 -25.40 7.99 -13.10
CA LYS A 118 -26.47 8.99 -13.29
C LYS A 118 -27.84 8.52 -12.81
N THR A 119 -28.05 7.22 -12.76
CA THR A 119 -29.33 6.60 -12.39
C THR A 119 -29.09 5.36 -11.53
N SER A 120 -30.07 4.96 -10.73
CA SER A 120 -30.03 3.68 -9.99
C SER A 120 -29.85 2.47 -10.91
N ALA A 121 -30.32 2.53 -12.15
CA ALA A 121 -30.11 1.48 -13.13
C ALA A 121 -28.64 1.40 -13.61
N ASP A 122 -27.97 2.54 -13.76
CA ASP A 122 -26.53 2.56 -14.07
C ASP A 122 -25.72 1.97 -12.92
N LEU A 123 -26.06 2.36 -11.70
CA LEU A 123 -25.43 1.86 -10.48
C LEU A 123 -25.59 0.34 -10.36
N GLU A 124 -26.82 -0.16 -10.44
CA GLU A 124 -27.10 -1.60 -10.37
C GLU A 124 -26.30 -2.38 -11.42
N ARG A 125 -26.27 -1.90 -12.66
CA ARG A 125 -25.51 -2.49 -13.76
C ARG A 125 -24.02 -2.54 -13.45
N VAL A 126 -23.43 -1.46 -12.92
CA VAL A 126 -22.00 -1.39 -12.60
C VAL A 126 -21.64 -2.34 -11.45
N ILE A 127 -22.44 -2.37 -10.38
CA ILE A 127 -22.21 -3.27 -9.24
C ILE A 127 -22.32 -4.74 -9.69
N GLN A 128 -23.34 -5.08 -10.48
CA GLN A 128 -23.48 -6.42 -11.05
C GLN A 128 -22.28 -6.82 -11.92
N GLN A 129 -21.76 -5.89 -12.73
CA GLN A 129 -20.57 -6.13 -13.54
C GLN A 129 -19.34 -6.41 -12.65
N HIS A 130 -19.14 -5.63 -11.59
CA HIS A 130 -18.06 -5.87 -10.61
C HIS A 130 -18.18 -7.26 -9.99
N HIS A 131 -19.36 -7.63 -9.53
CA HIS A 131 -19.63 -8.94 -8.95
C HIS A 131 -19.37 -10.07 -9.96
N LYS A 132 -19.92 -9.98 -11.15
CA LYS A 132 -19.78 -11.00 -12.21
C LYS A 132 -18.34 -11.16 -12.67
N LYS A 133 -17.57 -10.09 -12.74
CA LYS A 133 -16.14 -10.11 -13.09
C LYS A 133 -15.30 -10.72 -11.96
N GLY A 134 -15.76 -10.63 -10.71
CA GLY A 134 -15.10 -11.19 -9.54
C GLY A 134 -14.02 -10.28 -8.93
N TYR A 135 -14.23 -8.96 -8.98
CA TYR A 135 -13.36 -8.04 -8.24
C TYR A 135 -13.53 -8.20 -6.73
N ASP A 136 -12.44 -7.98 -6.00
CA ASP A 136 -12.43 -8.12 -4.53
C ASP A 136 -13.00 -6.89 -3.81
N PHE A 137 -13.00 -5.72 -4.49
CA PHE A 137 -13.40 -4.43 -3.93
C PHE A 137 -14.05 -3.53 -4.99
N ILE A 138 -14.86 -2.59 -4.52
CA ILE A 138 -15.30 -1.43 -5.28
C ILE A 138 -14.53 -0.21 -4.76
N LYS A 139 -13.87 0.56 -5.65
CA LYS A 139 -13.23 1.83 -5.29
C LYS A 139 -14.06 3.02 -5.74
N ILE A 140 -14.41 3.91 -4.79
CA ILE A 140 -14.92 5.25 -5.06
C ILE A 140 -13.72 6.21 -5.14
N ALA A 141 -13.59 6.95 -6.24
CA ALA A 141 -12.49 7.88 -6.48
C ALA A 141 -12.95 9.34 -6.61
N ASP A 142 -14.23 9.62 -6.36
CA ASP A 142 -14.85 10.94 -6.55
C ASP A 142 -15.90 11.19 -5.46
N ASN A 143 -16.35 12.46 -5.32
CA ASN A 143 -17.52 12.77 -4.52
C ASN A 143 -18.79 12.32 -5.26
N LEU A 144 -19.60 11.52 -4.60
CA LEU A 144 -20.88 11.09 -5.11
C LEU A 144 -22.00 11.88 -4.44
N PRO A 145 -23.11 12.20 -5.14
CA PRO A 145 -24.32 12.67 -4.49
C PRO A 145 -24.72 11.71 -3.35
N LYS A 146 -25.21 12.27 -2.24
CA LYS A 146 -25.48 11.50 -1.01
C LYS A 146 -26.36 10.28 -1.22
N ASP A 147 -27.42 10.42 -2.00
CA ASP A 147 -28.34 9.34 -2.32
C ASP A 147 -27.68 8.23 -3.14
N ILE A 148 -26.91 8.59 -4.16
CA ILE A 148 -26.13 7.67 -4.98
C ILE A 148 -25.06 6.96 -4.12
N TYR A 149 -24.35 7.70 -3.27
CA TYR A 149 -23.36 7.12 -2.37
C TYR A 149 -23.96 6.05 -1.44
N LEU A 150 -25.10 6.36 -0.81
CA LEU A 150 -25.79 5.42 0.06
C LEU A 150 -26.29 4.18 -0.70
N GLU A 151 -26.79 4.38 -1.91
CA GLU A 151 -27.23 3.28 -2.77
C GLU A 151 -26.05 2.40 -3.22
N VAL A 152 -24.86 2.98 -3.52
CA VAL A 152 -23.63 2.21 -3.78
C VAL A 152 -23.30 1.30 -2.60
N LEU A 153 -23.28 1.84 -1.37
CA LEU A 153 -22.99 1.06 -0.17
C LEU A 153 -24.01 -0.08 0.03
N GLN A 154 -25.29 0.21 -0.14
CA GLN A 154 -26.35 -0.77 0.01
C GLN A 154 -26.20 -1.90 -1.03
N LYS A 155 -26.08 -1.55 -2.31
CA LYS A 155 -25.98 -2.52 -3.39
C LYS A 155 -24.71 -3.34 -3.32
N ALA A 156 -23.58 -2.73 -3.01
CA ALA A 156 -22.32 -3.45 -2.80
C ALA A 156 -22.44 -4.49 -1.66
N ALA A 157 -23.16 -4.14 -0.58
CA ALA A 157 -23.42 -5.08 0.52
C ALA A 157 -24.30 -6.26 0.09
N GLU A 158 -25.32 -6.05 -0.76
CA GLU A 158 -26.17 -7.12 -1.32
C GLU A 158 -25.33 -8.15 -2.10
N TYR A 159 -24.25 -7.72 -2.76
CA TYR A 159 -23.33 -8.58 -3.49
C TYR A 159 -22.08 -9.01 -2.67
N ASN A 160 -22.00 -8.64 -1.39
CA ASN A 160 -20.85 -8.89 -0.51
C ASN A 160 -19.52 -8.35 -1.06
N ILE A 161 -19.53 -7.23 -1.77
CA ILE A 161 -18.33 -6.56 -2.26
C ILE A 161 -18.04 -5.36 -1.36
N PRO A 162 -16.93 -5.33 -0.62
CA PRO A 162 -16.60 -4.19 0.23
C PRO A 162 -16.26 -2.94 -0.60
N VAL A 163 -16.76 -1.79 -0.13
CA VAL A 163 -16.48 -0.48 -0.72
C VAL A 163 -15.34 0.18 0.03
N MET A 164 -14.44 0.80 -0.70
CA MET A 164 -13.29 1.57 -0.20
C MET A 164 -13.02 2.75 -1.13
N GLY A 165 -12.18 3.68 -0.72
CA GLY A 165 -11.78 4.76 -1.63
C GLY A 165 -11.52 6.08 -0.94
N HIS A 166 -11.72 7.16 -1.69
CA HIS A 166 -11.60 8.52 -1.20
C HIS A 166 -12.77 8.85 -0.25
N ALA A 167 -12.52 9.71 0.73
CA ALA A 167 -13.60 10.20 1.57
C ALA A 167 -14.59 11.03 0.74
N GLN A 168 -15.83 11.09 1.18
CA GLN A 168 -16.85 11.93 0.57
C GLN A 168 -16.71 13.33 1.16
N ARG A 169 -15.95 14.20 0.51
CA ARG A 169 -15.53 15.52 0.99
C ARG A 169 -16.66 16.52 1.15
N GLU A 170 -17.77 16.29 0.45
CA GLU A 170 -18.97 17.14 0.48
C GLU A 170 -20.05 16.63 1.47
N LEU A 171 -19.76 15.54 2.17
CA LEU A 171 -20.64 14.95 3.18
C LEU A 171 -19.96 14.95 4.54
N ASP A 172 -20.76 14.90 5.61
CA ASP A 172 -20.24 14.75 6.96
C ASP A 172 -19.36 13.49 7.09
N LEU A 173 -18.35 13.55 7.95
CA LEU A 173 -17.37 12.47 8.16
C LEU A 173 -18.04 11.09 8.34
N GLU A 174 -19.15 11.01 9.05
CA GLU A 174 -19.88 9.76 9.34
C GLU A 174 -20.24 8.97 8.09
N PHE A 175 -20.45 9.64 6.93
CA PHE A 175 -20.74 8.96 5.68
C PHE A 175 -19.51 8.21 5.16
N SER A 176 -18.37 8.86 5.14
CA SER A 176 -17.11 8.23 4.73
C SER A 176 -16.73 7.05 5.61
N LEU A 177 -17.07 7.11 6.92
CA LEU A 177 -16.79 6.04 7.87
C LEU A 177 -17.62 4.75 7.66
N ARG A 178 -18.55 4.75 6.71
CA ARG A 178 -19.33 3.55 6.32
C ARG A 178 -18.61 2.66 5.30
N MET A 179 -17.52 3.13 4.73
CA MET A 179 -16.65 2.32 3.86
C MET A 179 -15.78 1.35 4.68
N LYS A 180 -15.17 0.39 4.01
CA LYS A 180 -14.24 -0.55 4.64
C LYS A 180 -12.87 0.08 4.91
N SER A 181 -12.41 1.00 4.04
CA SER A 181 -11.21 1.81 4.24
C SER A 181 -11.33 3.17 3.55
N ILE A 182 -10.62 4.17 4.12
CA ILE A 182 -10.32 5.43 3.47
C ILE A 182 -8.86 5.39 3.01
N GLU A 183 -8.70 5.69 1.74
CA GLU A 183 -7.40 5.82 1.11
C GLU A 183 -6.97 7.28 1.15
N HIS A 184 -5.71 7.50 1.53
CA HIS A 184 -5.09 8.81 1.70
C HIS A 184 -5.57 9.57 2.95
N VAL A 185 -4.65 9.78 3.88
CA VAL A 185 -4.91 10.69 5.02
C VAL A 185 -5.10 12.14 4.54
N GLU A 186 -4.67 12.45 3.33
CA GLU A 186 -4.95 13.69 2.62
C GLU A 186 -6.45 14.03 2.57
N GLU A 187 -7.31 13.02 2.47
CA GLU A 187 -8.75 13.21 2.36
C GLU A 187 -9.32 14.00 3.52
N PHE A 188 -8.77 13.83 4.72
CA PHE A 188 -9.20 14.57 5.90
C PHE A 188 -8.82 16.06 5.86
N VAL A 189 -7.82 16.44 5.04
CA VAL A 189 -7.52 17.86 4.79
C VAL A 189 -8.70 18.56 4.09
N TYR A 190 -9.44 17.82 3.28
CA TYR A 190 -10.57 18.37 2.52
C TYR A 190 -11.93 18.11 3.18
N VAL A 191 -12.06 17.07 3.99
CA VAL A 191 -13.26 16.80 4.81
C VAL A 191 -13.39 17.81 5.95
N PHE A 192 -12.25 18.25 6.54
CA PHE A 192 -12.23 19.24 7.63
C PHE A 192 -11.88 20.62 7.06
N ASP A 193 -12.60 21.63 7.51
CA ASP A 193 -12.29 23.02 7.17
C ASP A 193 -11.04 23.55 7.94
N ASP A 194 -10.64 24.80 7.65
CA ASP A 194 -9.43 25.41 8.25
C ASP A 194 -9.53 25.55 9.78
N GLU A 195 -10.71 25.84 10.32
CA GLU A 195 -10.96 25.98 11.77
C GLU A 195 -10.89 24.61 12.45
N GLN A 196 -11.59 23.64 11.90
CA GLN A 196 -11.62 22.24 12.36
C GLN A 196 -10.22 21.61 12.39
N ARG A 197 -9.37 21.88 11.39
CA ARG A 197 -8.00 21.36 11.33
C ARG A 197 -7.08 21.92 12.40
N THR A 198 -7.43 23.05 13.03
CA THR A 198 -6.65 23.69 14.09
C THR A 198 -7.26 23.52 15.48
N ASP A 199 -8.47 22.97 15.58
CA ASP A 199 -9.15 22.67 16.84
C ASP A 199 -8.77 21.27 17.34
N ASP A 200 -7.92 21.20 18.34
CA ASP A 200 -7.48 19.93 18.92
C ASP A 200 -8.62 19.13 19.56
N LEU A 201 -9.67 19.77 20.08
CA LEU A 201 -10.83 19.06 20.64
C LEU A 201 -11.67 18.44 19.52
N PHE A 202 -11.90 19.19 18.43
CA PHE A 202 -12.57 18.67 17.25
C PHE A 202 -11.82 17.45 16.68
N LEU A 203 -10.49 17.57 16.49
CA LEU A 203 -9.67 16.49 15.97
C LEU A 203 -9.69 15.24 16.86
N THR A 204 -9.64 15.43 18.19
CA THR A 204 -9.75 14.32 19.14
C THR A 204 -11.08 13.58 18.99
N ASN A 205 -12.18 14.32 18.91
CA ASN A 205 -13.51 13.74 18.70
C ASN A 205 -13.65 13.04 17.34
N ALA A 206 -13.08 13.61 16.28
CA ALA A 206 -13.06 13.01 14.95
C ALA A 206 -12.27 11.68 14.95
N VAL A 207 -11.09 11.65 15.58
CA VAL A 207 -10.28 10.43 15.73
C VAL A 207 -11.04 9.35 16.51
N GLU A 208 -11.76 9.73 17.56
CA GLU A 208 -12.60 8.78 18.31
C GLU A 208 -13.74 8.21 17.46
N GLN A 209 -14.40 9.03 16.64
CA GLN A 209 -15.40 8.56 15.69
C GLN A 209 -14.80 7.60 14.65
N ILE A 210 -13.63 7.93 14.09
CA ILE A 210 -12.90 7.06 13.15
C ILE A 210 -12.58 5.72 13.83
N LYS A 211 -12.02 5.74 15.04
CA LYS A 211 -11.73 4.51 15.81
C LYS A 211 -12.97 3.65 16.02
N ASN A 212 -14.05 4.27 16.48
CA ASN A 212 -15.29 3.55 16.82
C ASN A 212 -16.01 2.98 15.60
N SER A 213 -15.78 3.53 14.40
CA SER A 213 -16.32 2.98 13.16
C SER A 213 -15.65 1.67 12.74
N GLY A 214 -14.45 1.41 13.21
CA GLY A 214 -13.65 0.25 12.81
C GLY A 214 -13.06 0.34 11.39
N ILE A 215 -13.17 1.49 10.74
CA ILE A 215 -12.59 1.73 9.41
C ILE A 215 -11.07 1.60 9.44
N VAL A 216 -10.47 1.17 8.33
CA VAL A 216 -9.01 1.10 8.17
C VAL A 216 -8.54 2.28 7.32
N ILE A 217 -7.45 2.93 7.73
CA ILE A 217 -6.88 4.05 6.99
C ILE A 217 -5.59 3.63 6.28
N ALA A 218 -5.44 3.97 5.00
CA ALA A 218 -4.18 3.84 4.26
C ALA A 218 -3.57 5.25 4.06
N PRO A 219 -2.57 5.67 4.84
CA PRO A 219 -2.10 7.06 4.85
C PRO A 219 -1.51 7.56 3.54
N THR A 220 -0.68 6.77 2.87
CA THR A 220 -0.01 7.10 1.60
C THR A 220 0.73 8.44 1.59
N LEU A 221 1.47 8.74 2.66
CA LEU A 221 2.20 9.99 2.82
C LEU A 221 3.24 10.23 1.73
N VAL A 222 3.82 9.13 1.21
CA VAL A 222 4.89 9.18 0.20
C VAL A 222 4.46 9.84 -1.10
N VAL A 223 3.22 9.64 -1.52
CA VAL A 223 2.72 10.26 -2.76
C VAL A 223 2.53 11.75 -2.58
N PHE A 224 2.04 12.20 -1.43
CA PHE A 224 1.87 13.62 -1.16
C PHE A 224 3.23 14.35 -1.02
N ASP A 225 4.22 13.71 -0.39
CA ASP A 225 5.61 14.20 -0.38
C ASP A 225 6.16 14.39 -1.80
N MET A 226 5.91 13.44 -2.71
CA MET A 226 6.29 13.55 -4.11
C MET A 226 5.62 14.76 -4.80
N ILE A 227 4.34 15.01 -4.49
CA ILE A 227 3.61 16.18 -5.00
C ILE A 227 4.26 17.48 -4.51
N VAL A 228 4.46 17.61 -3.21
CA VAL A 228 5.10 18.80 -2.59
C VAL A 228 6.49 19.04 -3.19
N LYS A 229 7.32 18.01 -3.25
CA LYS A 229 8.68 18.09 -3.83
C LYS A 229 8.69 18.46 -5.31
N SER A 230 7.63 18.18 -6.03
CA SER A 230 7.51 18.56 -7.45
C SER A 230 7.38 20.07 -7.65
N LEU A 231 6.96 20.82 -6.64
CA LEU A 231 6.75 22.26 -6.72
C LEU A 231 8.02 23.10 -6.45
N ASP A 232 8.99 22.53 -5.71
CA ASP A 232 10.27 23.18 -5.39
C ASP A 232 11.41 22.64 -6.28
N ASP A 233 12.11 23.49 -7.03
CA ASP A 233 13.12 23.06 -7.99
C ASP A 233 14.28 22.27 -7.36
N LYS A 234 14.69 22.63 -6.14
CA LYS A 234 15.79 21.95 -5.45
C LYS A 234 15.36 20.55 -4.98
N SER A 235 14.17 20.44 -4.43
CA SER A 235 13.59 19.17 -3.96
C SER A 235 13.24 18.28 -5.15
N PHE A 236 12.70 18.84 -6.21
CA PHE A 236 12.41 18.14 -7.46
C PHE A 236 13.66 17.55 -8.12
N SER A 237 14.76 18.33 -8.18
CA SER A 237 16.05 17.83 -8.69
C SER A 237 16.60 16.65 -7.86
N LYS A 238 16.31 16.58 -6.57
CA LYS A 238 16.68 15.42 -5.73
C LYS A 238 15.74 14.24 -5.97
N LEU A 239 14.44 14.53 -6.09
CA LEU A 239 13.41 13.53 -6.37
C LEU A 239 13.67 12.80 -7.69
N SER A 240 13.94 13.54 -8.77
CA SER A 240 14.23 12.98 -10.09
C SER A 240 15.53 12.17 -10.16
N LYS A 241 16.47 12.39 -9.23
CA LYS A 241 17.76 11.69 -9.16
C LYS A 241 17.82 10.62 -8.07
N LYS A 242 16.68 10.28 -7.44
CA LYS A 242 16.68 9.23 -6.41
C LYS A 242 17.03 7.86 -7.03
N SER A 243 17.62 6.98 -6.21
CA SER A 243 18.15 5.69 -6.68
C SER A 243 17.11 4.77 -7.32
N SER A 244 15.85 4.88 -6.93
CA SER A 244 14.76 4.10 -7.52
C SER A 244 14.29 4.62 -8.88
N ALA A 245 14.59 5.86 -9.25
CA ALA A 245 14.19 6.45 -10.53
C ALA A 245 14.77 5.71 -11.74
N ILE A 246 15.91 5.03 -11.58
CA ILE A 246 16.51 4.19 -12.64
C ILE A 246 15.65 3.00 -13.06
N TYR A 247 14.63 2.68 -12.28
CA TYR A 247 13.67 1.62 -12.57
C TYR A 247 12.37 2.13 -13.20
N MET A 248 12.21 3.42 -13.41
CA MET A 248 11.11 3.97 -14.20
C MET A 248 11.34 3.66 -15.68
N LEU A 249 10.26 3.52 -16.44
CA LEU A 249 10.37 3.48 -17.90
C LEU A 249 10.88 4.83 -18.42
N SER A 250 11.68 4.84 -19.48
CA SER A 250 12.31 6.06 -19.98
C SER A 250 11.30 7.17 -20.33
N GLY A 251 10.23 6.82 -21.03
CA GLY A 251 9.17 7.77 -21.37
C GLY A 251 8.46 8.36 -20.15
N ASP A 252 8.22 7.53 -19.11
CA ASP A 252 7.67 8.03 -17.85
C ASP A 252 8.66 8.91 -17.11
N TYR A 253 9.92 8.50 -17.04
CA TYR A 253 10.95 9.30 -16.40
C TYR A 253 11.07 10.69 -17.07
N ASP A 254 11.11 10.74 -18.40
CA ASP A 254 11.19 11.97 -19.16
C ASP A 254 9.98 12.89 -18.91
N TYR A 255 8.77 12.30 -18.92
CA TYR A 255 7.54 13.05 -18.62
C TYR A 255 7.53 13.58 -17.17
N TRP A 256 7.76 12.72 -16.20
CA TRP A 256 7.70 13.08 -14.78
C TRP A 256 8.86 13.98 -14.33
N SER A 257 10.02 13.93 -14.98
CA SER A 257 11.18 14.79 -14.70
C SER A 257 11.15 16.15 -15.41
N SER A 258 10.18 16.38 -16.28
CA SER A 258 10.03 17.63 -17.05
C SER A 258 9.03 18.61 -16.38
N ASP A 259 8.87 19.78 -16.96
CA ASP A 259 7.85 20.75 -16.58
C ASP A 259 6.43 20.33 -17.04
N GLU A 260 6.29 19.26 -17.84
CA GLU A 260 5.00 18.65 -18.17
C GLU A 260 4.45 17.77 -17.04
N ASN A 261 5.23 17.48 -16.01
CA ASN A 261 4.75 16.87 -14.75
C ASN A 261 3.51 17.67 -14.29
N PRO A 262 2.34 17.01 -14.09
CA PRO A 262 1.06 17.70 -13.90
C PRO A 262 1.04 18.60 -12.67
N TYR A 263 1.77 18.23 -11.61
CA TYR A 263 1.87 19.05 -10.41
C TYR A 263 2.72 20.28 -10.63
N ARG A 264 3.85 20.16 -11.35
CA ARG A 264 4.67 21.33 -11.75
C ARG A 264 3.87 22.25 -12.66
N LYS A 265 3.29 21.69 -13.71
CA LYS A 265 2.53 22.45 -14.73
C LYS A 265 1.35 23.22 -14.13
N ASN A 266 0.61 22.57 -13.21
CA ASN A 266 -0.64 23.12 -12.72
C ASN A 266 -0.51 23.90 -11.40
N LEU A 267 0.50 23.60 -10.57
CA LEU A 267 0.58 24.13 -9.21
C LEU A 267 1.83 24.96 -8.93
N LYS A 268 2.98 24.70 -9.60
CA LYS A 268 4.22 25.42 -9.31
C LYS A 268 4.07 26.91 -9.54
N GLY A 269 4.39 27.71 -8.52
CA GLY A 269 4.28 29.17 -8.57
C GLY A 269 2.85 29.71 -8.65
N LYS A 270 1.84 28.87 -8.39
CA LYS A 270 0.44 29.31 -8.33
C LYS A 270 0.06 29.76 -6.92
N VAL A 271 -0.99 30.57 -6.87
CA VAL A 271 -1.65 30.99 -5.63
C VAL A 271 -3.01 30.28 -5.55
N ILE A 272 -3.24 29.57 -4.46
CA ILE A 272 -4.48 28.85 -4.17
C ILE A 272 -5.05 29.46 -2.89
N ASN A 273 -6.29 29.97 -2.93
CA ASN A 273 -6.95 30.61 -1.78
C ASN A 273 -6.07 31.68 -1.10
N GLY A 274 -5.36 32.48 -1.90
CA GLY A 274 -4.51 33.57 -1.40
C GLY A 274 -3.15 33.15 -0.82
N LYS A 275 -2.82 31.85 -0.85
CA LYS A 275 -1.54 31.28 -0.37
C LYS A 275 -0.73 30.71 -1.53
N ASP A 276 0.60 30.82 -1.46
CA ASP A 276 1.49 30.10 -2.38
C ASP A 276 1.23 28.60 -2.31
N ALA A 277 1.11 27.93 -3.47
CA ALA A 277 0.74 26.52 -3.53
C ALA A 277 1.76 25.59 -2.84
N LEU A 278 3.07 25.88 -2.94
CA LEU A 278 4.09 25.10 -2.24
C LEU A 278 3.93 25.21 -0.73
N LEU A 279 3.76 26.43 -0.20
CA LEU A 279 3.60 26.65 1.24
C LEU A 279 2.30 26.04 1.76
N LEU A 280 1.22 26.14 0.98
CA LEU A 280 -0.05 25.53 1.32
C LEU A 280 0.04 24.01 1.41
N LEU A 281 0.58 23.35 0.38
CA LEU A 281 0.70 21.90 0.36
C LEU A 281 1.73 21.38 1.37
N GLN A 282 2.80 22.15 1.64
CA GLN A 282 3.72 21.82 2.72
C GLN A 282 3.00 21.84 4.09
N GLY A 283 2.17 22.85 4.34
CA GLY A 283 1.34 22.92 5.55
C GLY A 283 0.36 21.75 5.66
N TYR A 284 -0.25 21.34 4.55
CA TYR A 284 -1.11 20.16 4.51
C TYR A 284 -0.34 18.88 4.82
N PHE A 285 0.87 18.71 4.27
CA PHE A 285 1.70 17.55 4.55
C PHE A 285 2.13 17.45 6.02
N ASP A 286 2.47 18.58 6.64
CA ASP A 286 2.80 18.62 8.06
C ASP A 286 1.58 18.30 8.94
N TRP A 287 0.40 18.80 8.56
CA TRP A 287 -0.85 18.44 9.20
C TRP A 287 -1.21 16.96 9.04
N MET A 288 -1.03 16.40 7.85
CA MET A 288 -1.25 14.97 7.57
C MET A 288 -0.40 14.09 8.49
N LYS A 289 0.88 14.44 8.71
CA LYS A 289 1.75 13.72 9.65
C LYS A 289 1.23 13.83 11.10
N LYS A 290 0.82 15.04 11.53
CA LYS A 290 0.19 15.25 12.86
C LYS A 290 -1.05 14.38 13.01
N PHE A 291 -1.95 14.39 12.03
CA PHE A 291 -3.20 13.64 12.09
C PHE A 291 -2.96 12.12 12.03
N THR A 292 -2.02 11.64 11.22
CA THR A 292 -1.58 10.23 11.20
C THR A 292 -1.07 9.78 12.58
N LYS A 293 -0.31 10.63 13.27
CA LYS A 293 0.11 10.38 14.66
C LYS A 293 -1.07 10.24 15.60
N MET A 294 -2.04 11.16 15.53
CA MET A 294 -3.24 11.11 16.38
C MET A 294 -4.05 9.81 16.14
N LEU A 295 -4.17 9.38 14.88
CA LEU A 295 -4.80 8.10 14.54
C LEU A 295 -4.04 6.91 15.16
N ALA A 296 -2.71 6.91 15.08
CA ALA A 296 -1.87 5.86 15.67
C ALA A 296 -2.00 5.82 17.21
N GLU A 297 -1.87 6.96 17.89
CA GLU A 297 -1.99 7.07 19.33
C GLU A 297 -3.38 6.65 19.87
N ALA A 298 -4.39 6.73 19.00
CA ALA A 298 -5.74 6.25 19.30
C ALA A 298 -5.96 4.77 18.93
N ASP A 299 -4.97 4.03 18.45
CA ASP A 299 -5.08 2.67 17.93
C ASP A 299 -6.07 2.52 16.76
N VAL A 300 -6.24 3.54 15.92
CA VAL A 300 -6.98 3.40 14.66
C VAL A 300 -6.23 2.42 13.75
N PRO A 301 -6.87 1.39 13.22
CA PRO A 301 -6.18 0.44 12.36
C PRO A 301 -5.71 1.11 11.07
N MET A 302 -4.41 1.04 10.81
CA MET A 302 -3.79 1.55 9.59
C MET A 302 -3.14 0.44 8.78
N MET A 303 -3.11 0.59 7.46
CA MET A 303 -2.40 -0.30 6.54
C MET A 303 -1.49 0.51 5.61
N THR A 304 -0.35 -0.06 5.24
CA THR A 304 0.63 0.63 4.41
C THR A 304 0.30 0.49 2.93
N GLY A 305 0.45 1.58 2.20
CA GLY A 305 0.29 1.67 0.75
C GLY A 305 1.01 2.89 0.23
N SER A 306 1.44 2.88 -1.03
CA SER A 306 2.27 3.95 -1.56
C SER A 306 1.63 4.77 -2.68
N ASP A 307 0.54 4.29 -3.31
CA ASP A 307 -0.11 4.91 -4.47
C ASP A 307 0.88 5.10 -5.63
N THR A 308 1.25 3.99 -6.25
CA THR A 308 2.35 3.93 -7.22
C THR A 308 2.08 4.67 -8.53
N PHE A 309 2.75 5.79 -8.74
CA PHE A 309 2.87 6.49 -10.02
C PHE A 309 4.02 7.51 -10.00
N GLY A 310 4.48 7.93 -11.18
CA GLY A 310 5.59 8.89 -11.29
C GLY A 310 6.81 8.41 -10.51
N PHE A 311 7.33 9.26 -9.65
CA PHE A 311 8.47 8.90 -8.81
C PHE A 311 8.11 7.99 -7.62
N VAL A 312 6.86 7.60 -7.43
CA VAL A 312 6.46 6.59 -6.43
C VAL A 312 6.63 5.21 -7.05
N VAL A 313 7.86 4.70 -7.04
CA VAL A 313 8.27 3.47 -7.75
C VAL A 313 7.86 2.24 -6.97
N PRO A 314 7.15 1.24 -7.58
CA PRO A 314 6.67 0.05 -6.90
C PRO A 314 7.74 -0.67 -6.06
N GLY A 315 7.38 -1.08 -4.85
CA GLY A 315 8.26 -1.74 -3.89
C GLY A 315 9.20 -0.79 -3.14
N PHE A 316 9.92 0.08 -3.83
CA PHE A 316 10.79 1.07 -3.20
C PHE A 316 10.00 2.11 -2.40
N SER A 317 8.88 2.56 -2.94
CA SER A 317 8.00 3.56 -2.32
C SER A 317 7.37 3.06 -1.01
N LEU A 318 7.11 1.77 -0.86
CA LEU A 318 6.59 1.23 0.39
C LEU A 318 7.58 1.45 1.55
N HIS A 319 8.88 1.28 1.30
CA HIS A 319 9.90 1.58 2.30
C HIS A 319 10.10 3.09 2.52
N GLU A 320 9.73 3.94 1.55
CA GLU A 320 9.69 5.40 1.72
C GLU A 320 8.48 5.77 2.58
N GLU A 321 7.30 5.17 2.35
CA GLU A 321 6.12 5.32 3.20
C GLU A 321 6.41 4.94 4.65
N PHE A 322 7.13 3.83 4.90
CA PHE A 322 7.52 3.45 6.25
C PHE A 322 8.33 4.53 6.98
N GLN A 323 9.20 5.25 6.24
CA GLN A 323 9.97 6.35 6.83
C GLN A 323 9.08 7.54 7.19
N PHE A 324 8.10 7.88 6.33
CA PHE A 324 7.15 8.95 6.62
C PHE A 324 6.24 8.61 7.80
N LEU A 325 5.82 7.36 7.92
CA LEU A 325 5.06 6.90 9.10
C LEU A 325 5.91 7.00 10.38
N GLN A 326 7.21 6.67 10.32
CA GLN A 326 8.11 6.86 11.46
C GLN A 326 8.32 8.35 11.77
N GLU A 327 8.46 9.22 10.76
CA GLU A 327 8.52 10.68 10.94
C GLU A 327 7.22 11.25 11.50
N ALA A 328 6.08 10.65 11.21
CA ALA A 328 4.79 10.95 11.81
C ALA A 328 4.67 10.47 13.27
N GLY A 329 5.62 9.67 13.76
CA GLY A 329 5.72 9.24 15.16
C GLY A 329 5.35 7.79 15.44
N LEU A 330 5.06 6.99 14.43
CA LEU A 330 4.81 5.55 14.61
C LEU A 330 6.11 4.82 14.92
N SER A 331 6.05 3.87 15.84
CA SER A 331 7.16 2.96 16.13
C SER A 331 7.42 2.00 14.96
N PRO A 332 8.62 1.44 14.83
CA PRO A 332 8.89 0.41 13.84
C PRO A 332 7.96 -0.81 13.95
N TYR A 333 7.53 -1.15 15.15
CA TYR A 333 6.59 -2.25 15.36
C TYR A 333 5.21 -1.93 14.78
N GLU A 334 4.66 -0.74 15.05
CA GLU A 334 3.37 -0.31 14.52
C GLU A 334 3.37 -0.27 12.99
N ILE A 335 4.46 0.21 12.38
CA ILE A 335 4.63 0.23 10.92
C ILE A 335 4.67 -1.19 10.34
N LEU A 336 5.43 -2.11 10.94
CA LEU A 336 5.46 -3.50 10.50
C LEU A 336 4.11 -4.19 10.71
N HIS A 337 3.40 -3.87 11.78
CA HIS A 337 2.04 -4.37 12.04
C HIS A 337 1.06 -3.87 10.99
N ALA A 338 1.15 -2.58 10.61
CA ALA A 338 0.37 -1.95 9.54
C ALA A 338 0.71 -2.50 8.14
N SER A 339 1.90 -3.10 7.96
CA SER A 339 2.32 -3.71 6.69
C SER A 339 2.15 -5.23 6.64
N THR A 340 1.69 -5.87 7.69
CA THR A 340 1.59 -7.34 7.74
C THR A 340 0.26 -7.82 8.33
N VAL A 341 -0.01 -7.54 9.59
CA VAL A 341 -1.17 -8.09 10.32
C VAL A 341 -2.46 -7.36 9.97
N VAL A 342 -2.45 -6.02 9.97
CA VAL A 342 -3.66 -5.24 9.66
C VAL A 342 -4.16 -5.52 8.24
N PRO A 343 -3.31 -5.48 7.19
CA PRO A 343 -3.77 -5.82 5.84
C PRO A 343 -4.25 -7.27 5.72
N ALA A 344 -3.59 -8.24 6.38
CA ALA A 344 -4.06 -9.62 6.36
C ALA A 344 -5.45 -9.78 7.01
N ARG A 345 -5.75 -9.04 8.09
CA ARG A 345 -7.10 -8.98 8.67
C ARG A 345 -8.09 -8.31 7.73
N TYR A 346 -7.71 -7.19 7.15
CA TYR A 346 -8.52 -6.43 6.21
C TYR A 346 -8.92 -7.27 4.99
N LEU A 347 -7.98 -8.05 4.44
CA LEU A 347 -8.20 -8.95 3.30
C LEU A 347 -8.91 -10.25 3.67
N GLY A 348 -9.14 -10.52 4.96
CA GLY A 348 -9.69 -11.79 5.45
C GLY A 348 -8.70 -12.96 5.38
N SER A 349 -7.43 -12.70 5.15
CA SER A 349 -6.37 -13.70 4.95
C SER A 349 -5.52 -13.98 6.22
N ILE A 350 -5.87 -13.41 7.37
CA ILE A 350 -5.08 -13.51 8.61
C ILE A 350 -4.83 -14.97 9.07
N ALA A 351 -5.73 -15.90 8.76
CA ALA A 351 -5.51 -17.32 9.02
C ALA A 351 -4.37 -17.91 8.19
N MET A 352 -4.02 -17.28 7.05
CA MET A 352 -3.07 -17.80 6.08
C MET A 352 -1.77 -17.01 6.00
N GLU A 353 -1.74 -15.74 6.41
CA GLU A 353 -0.58 -14.84 6.29
C GLU A 353 -0.55 -13.75 7.37
N GLY A 354 0.32 -12.76 7.26
CA GLY A 354 0.46 -11.64 8.19
C GLY A 354 1.30 -11.93 9.44
N THR A 355 1.55 -13.20 9.76
CA THR A 355 2.44 -13.62 10.88
C THR A 355 3.21 -14.88 10.50
N ILE A 356 4.36 -15.10 11.17
CA ILE A 356 5.11 -16.35 11.06
C ILE A 356 4.57 -17.31 12.10
N SER A 357 3.68 -18.23 11.67
CA SER A 357 3.05 -19.21 12.53
C SER A 357 2.77 -20.49 11.76
N GLU A 358 2.75 -21.63 12.44
CA GLU A 358 2.49 -22.93 11.85
C GLU A 358 1.14 -22.96 11.09
N GLY A 359 1.11 -23.62 9.95
CA GLY A 359 -0.03 -23.73 9.03
C GLY A 359 -0.18 -22.57 8.04
N LYS A 360 0.47 -21.44 8.26
CA LYS A 360 0.39 -20.27 7.37
C LYS A 360 1.26 -20.42 6.12
N ASN A 361 0.97 -19.60 5.12
CA ASN A 361 1.76 -19.51 3.90
C ASN A 361 3.18 -19.04 4.22
N ALA A 362 4.16 -19.65 3.58
CA ALA A 362 5.56 -19.26 3.72
C ALA A 362 5.89 -18.06 2.81
N ASN A 363 5.27 -16.91 3.12
CA ASN A 363 5.55 -15.60 2.53
C ASN A 363 6.30 -14.77 3.59
N MET A 364 7.62 -14.62 3.45
CA MET A 364 8.47 -14.03 4.48
C MET A 364 9.65 -13.27 3.86
N VAL A 365 10.23 -12.37 4.63
CA VAL A 365 11.42 -11.61 4.25
C VAL A 365 12.51 -11.82 5.30
N LEU A 366 13.69 -12.26 4.87
CA LEU A 366 14.89 -12.35 5.70
C LEU A 366 15.70 -11.07 5.54
N LEU A 367 15.98 -10.41 6.65
CA LEU A 367 16.68 -9.13 6.73
C LEU A 367 18.04 -9.26 7.41
N ASN A 368 19.05 -8.54 6.94
CA ASN A 368 20.38 -8.48 7.54
C ASN A 368 20.45 -7.58 8.77
N LYS A 369 19.41 -6.79 9.05
CA LYS A 369 19.38 -5.83 10.16
C LYS A 369 18.04 -5.85 10.86
N ASN A 370 18.03 -5.56 12.17
CA ASN A 370 16.82 -5.55 12.99
C ASN A 370 15.86 -4.39 12.58
N PRO A 371 14.68 -4.68 12.00
CA PRO A 371 13.72 -3.64 11.60
C PRO A 371 13.02 -2.97 12.78
N LEU A 372 12.99 -3.59 13.98
CA LEU A 372 12.42 -2.98 15.19
C LEU A 372 13.34 -1.92 15.80
N LYS A 373 14.64 -1.92 15.46
CA LYS A 373 15.58 -0.86 15.89
C LYS A 373 15.52 0.38 15.00
N ASP A 374 15.26 0.18 13.70
CA ASP A 374 15.12 1.23 12.70
C ASP A 374 14.33 0.63 11.53
N ILE A 375 13.23 1.25 11.18
CA ILE A 375 12.37 0.78 10.08
C ILE A 375 13.10 0.79 8.74
N LYS A 376 14.13 1.62 8.55
CA LYS A 376 14.98 1.63 7.36
C LYS A 376 15.69 0.30 7.13
N ASN A 377 15.83 -0.52 8.16
CA ASN A 377 16.42 -1.85 8.08
C ASN A 377 15.57 -2.85 7.29
N THR A 378 14.30 -2.56 7.02
CA THR A 378 13.46 -3.34 6.09
C THR A 378 14.03 -3.37 4.66
N LYS A 379 14.89 -2.40 4.30
CA LYS A 379 15.60 -2.39 3.00
C LYS A 379 16.79 -3.36 2.95
N ALA A 380 17.26 -3.83 4.10
CA ALA A 380 18.43 -4.72 4.18
C ALA A 380 18.07 -6.19 3.91
N ILE A 381 17.38 -6.44 2.78
CA ILE A 381 16.83 -7.73 2.40
C ILE A 381 17.97 -8.69 1.99
N GLU A 382 18.08 -9.83 2.66
CA GLU A 382 18.92 -10.97 2.29
C GLU A 382 18.22 -11.87 1.28
N GLY A 383 16.92 -12.09 1.47
CA GLY A 383 16.11 -12.86 0.55
C GLY A 383 14.65 -12.83 0.91
N VAL A 384 13.84 -13.35 -0.01
CA VAL A 384 12.37 -13.40 0.09
C VAL A 384 11.89 -14.83 -0.10
N LEU A 385 11.00 -15.27 0.77
CA LEU A 385 10.21 -16.47 0.56
C LEU A 385 8.86 -16.08 -0.04
N LEU A 386 8.57 -16.61 -1.21
CA LEU A 386 7.29 -16.43 -1.89
C LEU A 386 6.65 -17.80 -2.09
N LYS A 387 5.52 -18.06 -1.43
CA LYS A 387 4.83 -19.37 -1.50
C LYS A 387 5.76 -20.56 -1.18
N GLY A 388 6.74 -20.34 -0.28
CA GLY A 388 7.74 -21.32 0.11
C GLY A 388 8.99 -21.41 -0.76
N GLU A 389 9.02 -20.73 -1.91
CA GLU A 389 10.19 -20.67 -2.78
C GLU A 389 11.14 -19.56 -2.31
N TRP A 390 12.41 -19.90 -2.17
CA TRP A 390 13.45 -18.99 -1.71
C TRP A 390 14.11 -18.23 -2.86
N LEU A 391 13.96 -16.93 -2.85
CA LEU A 391 14.66 -15.99 -3.71
C LEU A 391 15.80 -15.34 -2.90
N ASP A 392 17.04 -15.74 -3.15
CA ASP A 392 18.20 -15.14 -2.50
C ASP A 392 18.53 -13.74 -3.04
N ARG A 393 19.48 -13.05 -2.39
CA ARG A 393 19.86 -11.68 -2.79
C ARG A 393 20.32 -11.60 -4.25
N ASN A 394 21.01 -12.63 -4.76
CA ASN A 394 21.47 -12.63 -6.15
C ASN A 394 20.29 -12.74 -7.12
N GLN A 395 19.34 -13.63 -6.84
CA GLN A 395 18.12 -13.76 -7.65
C GLN A 395 17.29 -12.47 -7.62
N LEU A 396 17.14 -11.83 -6.45
CA LEU A 396 16.45 -10.54 -6.34
C LEU A 396 17.18 -9.43 -7.12
N ASN A 397 18.52 -9.42 -7.12
CA ASN A 397 19.32 -8.48 -7.92
C ASN A 397 19.14 -8.72 -9.43
N GLU A 398 19.01 -9.99 -9.87
CA GLU A 398 18.72 -10.29 -11.26
C GLU A 398 17.33 -9.80 -11.67
N LEU A 399 16.31 -9.90 -10.79
CA LEU A 399 15.01 -9.29 -11.06
C LEU A 399 15.13 -7.78 -11.31
N LEU A 400 15.90 -7.08 -10.49
CA LEU A 400 16.15 -5.64 -10.63
C LEU A 400 16.93 -5.31 -11.91
N LYS A 401 17.93 -6.13 -12.29
CA LYS A 401 18.67 -5.95 -13.55
C LYS A 401 17.76 -6.11 -14.76
N VAL A 402 16.89 -7.13 -14.76
CA VAL A 402 15.90 -7.33 -15.83
C VAL A 402 15.01 -6.11 -15.97
N VAL A 403 14.51 -5.56 -14.85
CA VAL A 403 13.69 -4.33 -14.91
C VAL A 403 14.47 -3.16 -15.48
N LYS A 404 15.73 -2.99 -15.08
CA LYS A 404 16.57 -1.90 -15.59
C LYS A 404 16.84 -2.03 -17.10
N SER A 405 16.91 -3.23 -17.65
CA SER A 405 17.16 -3.44 -19.09
C SER A 405 15.97 -3.05 -19.99
N PHE A 406 14.75 -2.93 -19.45
CA PHE A 406 13.62 -2.36 -20.20
C PHE A 406 13.79 -0.86 -20.52
N ASN A 407 14.74 -0.19 -19.87
CA ASN A 407 15.00 1.25 -20.03
C ASN A 407 16.15 1.54 -20.99
N GLN A 408 16.74 0.53 -21.61
CA GLN A 408 17.80 0.63 -22.63
C GLN A 408 17.23 0.35 -24.03
#